data_d26f185602d55d28eb8c6ee6dc615875
#
_entry.id   d26f185602d55d28eb8c6ee6dc615875
#
_cell.length_a   1.000
_cell.length_b   1.000
_cell.length_c   1.000
_cell.angle_alpha   90.00
_cell.angle_beta   90.00
_cell.angle_gamma   90.00
#
_symmetry.space_group_name_H-M   'P 1'
#
loop_
_entity.id
_entity.type
_entity.pdbx_description
1 polymer ?
#
loop_
_entity_poly.entity_id
_entity_poly.type
_entity_poly.pdbx_seq_one_letter_code
_entity_poly.pdbx_strand_id
1 'polypeptide(L)'
;MIRNISVGIDVGSAVTRVVVGEFFKGEKNPKIVGVGESASVGIRRGYVVDAPALTKSIKSAVLMAEKSSGIKIKRAFVGVGGVTLRGENSNGSAIISKADGEVTTLDVNKAQEDAEENLNLNNKKVIQISPLSFRLDGKEVLGRLEGMRGTKLEIKAVFITYSIQHLEDLLATIADAGVETIDIIPAPVAAGHIALSEKQ
;
A
#
# COMPACT_ATOMS: atom_id res chain seq x y z
N MET A 1 -16.78 11.53 -22.45
CA MET A 1 -16.90 10.63 -21.27
C MET A 1 -15.62 10.71 -20.47
N ILE A 2 -15.69 10.97 -19.17
CA ILE A 2 -14.50 10.95 -18.30
C ILE A 2 -14.15 9.46 -18.07
N ARG A 3 -12.96 9.04 -18.52
CA ARG A 3 -12.45 7.69 -18.28
C ARG A 3 -11.91 7.62 -16.85
N ASN A 4 -12.33 6.61 -16.10
CA ASN A 4 -11.82 6.35 -14.75
C ASN A 4 -10.63 5.40 -14.85
N ILE A 5 -9.41 5.98 -14.89
CA ILE A 5 -8.15 5.26 -15.12
C ILE A 5 -7.38 5.13 -13.82
N SER A 6 -6.85 3.94 -13.57
CA SER A 6 -5.87 3.66 -12.53
C SER A 6 -4.61 3.06 -13.16
N VAL A 7 -3.45 3.48 -12.68
CA VAL A 7 -2.15 2.99 -13.15
C VAL A 7 -1.39 2.43 -11.95
N GLY A 8 -0.84 1.24 -12.10
CA GLY A 8 0.06 0.61 -11.14
C GLY A 8 1.45 0.43 -11.74
N ILE A 9 2.48 0.70 -10.94
CA ILE A 9 3.89 0.44 -11.26
C ILE A 9 4.45 -0.52 -10.22
N ASP A 10 5.02 -1.62 -10.68
CA ASP A 10 5.81 -2.55 -9.86
C ASP A 10 7.26 -2.56 -10.36
N VAL A 11 8.17 -2.14 -9.50
CA VAL A 11 9.61 -2.09 -9.81
C VAL A 11 10.29 -3.30 -9.18
N GLY A 12 10.20 -4.42 -9.87
CA GLY A 12 10.85 -5.67 -9.44
C GLY A 12 12.35 -5.70 -9.78
N SER A 13 13.11 -6.58 -9.13
CA SER A 13 14.56 -6.72 -9.36
C SER A 13 14.93 -7.26 -10.75
N ALA A 14 14.00 -7.95 -11.42
CA ALA A 14 14.22 -8.50 -12.76
C ALA A 14 13.46 -7.70 -13.84
N VAL A 15 12.23 -7.31 -13.55
CA VAL A 15 11.32 -6.66 -14.50
C VAL A 15 10.57 -5.55 -13.80
N THR A 16 10.53 -4.38 -14.44
CA THR A 16 9.62 -3.29 -14.10
C THR A 16 8.35 -3.44 -14.93
N ARG A 17 7.18 -3.42 -14.27
CA ARG A 17 5.86 -3.53 -14.91
C ARG A 17 5.02 -2.31 -14.65
N VAL A 18 4.30 -1.89 -15.69
CA VAL A 18 3.30 -0.82 -15.62
C VAL A 18 2.01 -1.36 -16.18
N VAL A 19 0.92 -1.23 -15.42
CA VAL A 19 -0.40 -1.72 -15.81
C VAL A 19 -1.37 -0.55 -15.78
N VAL A 20 -2.15 -0.41 -16.85
CA VAL A 20 -3.21 0.60 -16.98
C VAL A 20 -4.54 -0.09 -16.96
N GLY A 21 -5.37 0.22 -15.96
CA GLY A 21 -6.72 -0.29 -15.79
C GLY A 21 -7.76 0.80 -16.00
N GLU A 22 -8.90 0.45 -16.61
CA GLU A 22 -10.06 1.32 -16.78
C GLU A 22 -11.27 0.73 -16.05
N PHE A 23 -11.87 1.52 -15.16
CA PHE A 23 -13.08 1.15 -14.45
C PHE A 23 -14.31 1.54 -15.25
N PHE A 24 -15.17 0.59 -15.50
CA PHE A 24 -16.47 0.81 -16.16
C PHE A 24 -17.59 0.88 -15.10
N LYS A 25 -18.62 1.67 -15.41
CA LYS A 25 -19.76 1.83 -14.49
C LYS A 25 -20.45 0.48 -14.24
N GLY A 26 -20.53 0.08 -12.98
CA GLY A 26 -21.13 -1.19 -12.53
C GLY A 26 -20.17 -2.38 -12.46
N GLU A 27 -18.93 -2.25 -12.91
CA GLU A 27 -17.90 -3.28 -12.75
C GLU A 27 -17.09 -3.04 -11.47
N LYS A 28 -16.83 -4.12 -10.71
CA LYS A 28 -16.01 -4.05 -9.49
C LYS A 28 -14.51 -3.97 -9.81
N ASN A 29 -14.09 -4.65 -10.87
CA ASN A 29 -12.68 -4.76 -11.25
C ASN A 29 -12.41 -3.94 -12.52
N PRO A 30 -11.23 -3.29 -12.62
CA PRO A 30 -10.84 -2.60 -13.83
C PRO A 30 -10.54 -3.59 -14.96
N LYS A 31 -10.83 -3.21 -16.19
CA LYS A 31 -10.29 -3.88 -17.38
C LYS A 31 -8.87 -3.39 -17.63
N ILE A 32 -7.94 -4.30 -17.86
CA ILE A 32 -6.58 -3.95 -18.27
C ILE A 32 -6.63 -3.47 -19.72
N VAL A 33 -6.27 -2.21 -19.94
CA VAL A 33 -6.27 -1.55 -21.25
C VAL A 33 -4.87 -1.29 -21.78
N GLY A 34 -3.85 -1.45 -20.94
CA GLY A 34 -2.45 -1.34 -21.35
C GLY A 34 -1.50 -1.98 -20.37
N VAL A 35 -0.41 -2.52 -20.90
CA VAL A 35 0.70 -3.10 -20.13
C VAL A 35 2.01 -2.67 -20.77
N GLY A 36 2.99 -2.35 -19.94
CA GLY A 36 4.35 -2.12 -20.33
C GLY A 36 5.32 -2.86 -19.42
N GLU A 37 6.32 -3.49 -20.00
CA GLU A 37 7.36 -4.22 -19.29
C GLU A 37 8.75 -3.82 -19.80
N SER A 38 9.70 -3.75 -18.88
CA SER A 38 11.10 -3.53 -19.21
C SER A 38 11.98 -4.31 -18.26
N ALA A 39 13.10 -4.85 -18.74
CA ALA A 39 14.10 -5.41 -17.85
C ALA A 39 14.57 -4.33 -16.88
N SER A 40 14.60 -4.66 -15.59
CA SER A 40 15.05 -3.75 -14.55
C SER A 40 16.58 -3.72 -14.49
N VAL A 41 17.17 -2.55 -14.69
CA VAL A 41 18.60 -2.29 -14.49
C VAL A 41 18.72 -1.25 -13.38
N GLY A 42 19.70 -1.39 -12.50
CA GLY A 42 19.93 -0.44 -11.42
C GLY A 42 19.14 -0.72 -10.13
N ILE A 43 18.48 -1.88 -10.03
CA ILE A 43 17.84 -2.34 -8.81
C ILE A 43 18.30 -3.77 -8.47
N ARG A 44 18.54 -4.06 -7.20
CA ARG A 44 18.94 -5.38 -6.70
C ARG A 44 18.29 -5.68 -5.36
N ARG A 45 17.53 -6.78 -5.27
CA ARG A 45 16.80 -7.21 -4.06
C ARG A 45 15.88 -6.13 -3.48
N GLY A 46 15.35 -5.25 -4.34
CA GLY A 46 14.51 -4.12 -3.94
C GLY A 46 15.29 -2.83 -3.59
N TYR A 47 16.64 -2.84 -3.68
CA TYR A 47 17.46 -1.64 -3.46
C TYR A 47 17.83 -0.97 -4.78
N VAL A 48 17.69 0.34 -4.87
CA VAL A 48 18.21 1.13 -5.96
C VAL A 48 19.74 1.20 -5.83
N VAL A 49 20.46 0.65 -6.79
CA VAL A 49 21.94 0.64 -6.83
C VAL A 49 22.50 1.54 -7.93
N ASP A 50 21.67 1.87 -8.93
CA ASP A 50 21.98 2.80 -10.01
C ASP A 50 20.68 3.49 -10.44
N ALA A 51 20.42 4.66 -9.86
CA ALA A 51 19.18 5.42 -10.10
C ALA A 51 19.02 5.84 -11.57
N PRO A 52 20.04 6.37 -12.27
CA PRO A 52 19.94 6.68 -13.71
C PRO A 52 19.58 5.49 -14.59
N ALA A 53 20.13 4.31 -14.32
CA ALA A 53 19.81 3.10 -15.08
C ALA A 53 18.38 2.63 -14.80
N LEU A 54 17.95 2.69 -13.54
CA LEU A 54 16.59 2.32 -13.14
C LEU A 54 15.55 3.30 -13.70
N THR A 55 15.83 4.60 -13.68
CA THR A 55 14.99 5.63 -14.32
C THR A 55 14.73 5.31 -15.78
N LYS A 56 15.75 4.86 -16.54
CA LYS A 56 15.59 4.46 -17.95
C LYS A 56 14.70 3.23 -18.08
N SER A 57 14.86 2.24 -17.21
CA SER A 57 14.01 1.03 -17.19
C SER A 57 12.55 1.39 -16.93
N ILE A 58 12.28 2.26 -15.94
CA ILE A 58 10.94 2.73 -15.61
C ILE A 58 10.34 3.51 -16.79
N LYS A 59 11.08 4.47 -17.37
CA LYS A 59 10.63 5.21 -18.55
C LYS A 59 10.26 4.30 -19.71
N SER A 60 11.06 3.26 -19.96
CA SER A 60 10.79 2.29 -21.03
C SER A 60 9.46 1.56 -20.77
N ALA A 61 9.24 1.04 -19.56
CA ALA A 61 7.98 0.36 -19.21
C ALA A 61 6.77 1.30 -19.30
N VAL A 62 6.90 2.55 -18.82
CA VAL A 62 5.86 3.59 -18.92
C VAL A 62 5.51 3.87 -20.37
N LEU A 63 6.49 4.11 -21.24
CA LEU A 63 6.27 4.37 -22.66
C LEU A 63 5.56 3.20 -23.36
N MET A 64 5.91 1.95 -23.03
CA MET A 64 5.23 0.77 -23.57
C MET A 64 3.78 0.70 -23.10
N ALA A 65 3.50 0.98 -21.83
CA ALA A 65 2.13 1.01 -21.30
C ALA A 65 1.30 2.15 -21.92
N GLU A 66 1.90 3.32 -22.11
CA GLU A 66 1.27 4.45 -22.82
C GLU A 66 0.93 4.09 -24.26
N LYS A 67 1.88 3.43 -24.97
CA LYS A 67 1.67 3.00 -26.36
C LYS A 67 0.57 1.95 -26.46
N SER A 68 0.51 1.00 -25.54
CA SER A 68 -0.51 -0.08 -25.57
C SER A 68 -1.89 0.41 -25.16
N SER A 69 -2.00 1.37 -24.23
CA SER A 69 -3.27 1.90 -23.73
C SER A 69 -3.79 3.12 -24.53
N GLY A 70 -2.89 3.84 -25.23
CA GLY A 70 -3.19 5.17 -25.79
C GLY A 70 -3.35 6.27 -24.74
N ILE A 71 -2.95 6.04 -23.49
CA ILE A 71 -3.14 6.95 -22.35
C ILE A 71 -1.80 7.45 -21.86
N LYS A 72 -1.67 8.78 -21.67
CA LYS A 72 -0.50 9.39 -21.04
C LYS A 72 -0.51 9.16 -19.55
N ILE A 73 0.60 8.64 -19.00
CA ILE A 73 0.77 8.30 -17.60
C ILE A 73 1.54 9.41 -16.90
N LYS A 74 0.87 10.15 -16.02
CA LYS A 74 1.45 11.22 -15.21
C LYS A 74 1.60 10.82 -13.75
N ARG A 75 0.76 9.92 -13.27
CA ARG A 75 0.71 9.47 -11.89
C ARG A 75 0.31 8.01 -11.79
N ALA A 76 0.78 7.33 -10.76
CA ALA A 76 0.52 5.90 -10.54
C ALA A 76 0.56 5.52 -9.07
N PHE A 77 -0.08 4.39 -8.73
CA PHE A 77 0.16 3.66 -7.51
C PHE A 77 1.46 2.86 -7.66
N VAL A 78 2.26 2.81 -6.60
CA VAL A 78 3.57 2.15 -6.61
C VAL A 78 3.55 0.92 -5.73
N GLY A 79 3.76 -0.25 -6.33
CA GLY A 79 4.00 -1.49 -5.62
C GLY A 79 5.40 -1.50 -5.02
N VAL A 80 5.52 -1.75 -3.71
CA VAL A 80 6.81 -1.87 -3.02
C VAL A 80 6.98 -3.27 -2.46
N GLY A 81 8.18 -3.80 -2.62
CA GLY A 81 8.57 -5.14 -2.16
C GLY A 81 10.07 -5.19 -1.86
N GLY A 82 10.57 -6.39 -1.61
CA GLY A 82 11.98 -6.61 -1.35
C GLY A 82 12.28 -6.94 0.10
N VAL A 83 13.57 -7.02 0.43
CA VAL A 83 14.03 -7.59 1.70
C VAL A 83 13.80 -6.70 2.93
N THR A 84 13.45 -5.43 2.75
CA THR A 84 13.15 -4.51 3.86
C THR A 84 11.67 -4.39 4.19
N LEU A 85 10.80 -4.98 3.36
CA LEU A 85 9.38 -5.08 3.69
C LEU A 85 9.20 -6.07 4.84
N ARG A 86 8.53 -5.64 5.92
CA ARG A 86 8.28 -6.44 7.11
C ARG A 86 6.84 -6.28 7.58
N GLY A 87 6.27 -7.34 8.12
CA GLY A 87 5.05 -7.30 8.92
C GLY A 87 5.41 -7.40 10.41
N GLU A 88 5.03 -6.41 11.19
CA GLU A 88 5.29 -6.34 12.63
C GLU A 88 3.96 -6.31 13.38
N ASN A 89 3.78 -7.20 14.34
CA ASN A 89 2.58 -7.22 15.16
C ASN A 89 2.73 -6.23 16.31
N SER A 90 1.69 -5.44 16.55
CA SER A 90 1.60 -4.61 17.74
C SER A 90 0.17 -4.57 18.28
N ASN A 91 0.06 -4.20 19.56
CA ASN A 91 -1.19 -4.01 20.26
C ASN A 91 -1.25 -2.57 20.77
N GLY A 92 -2.43 -2.00 20.72
CA GLY A 92 -2.68 -0.67 21.29
C GLY A 92 -4.05 -0.58 21.89
N SER A 93 -4.32 0.51 22.58
CA SER A 93 -5.60 0.76 23.22
C SER A 93 -5.97 2.23 23.25
N ALA A 94 -7.26 2.49 23.33
CA ALA A 94 -7.78 3.83 23.55
C ALA A 94 -8.95 3.81 24.53
N ILE A 95 -9.10 4.86 25.33
CA ILE A 95 -10.31 5.10 26.10
C ILE A 95 -11.33 5.76 25.18
N ILE A 96 -12.57 5.25 25.21
CA ILE A 96 -13.65 5.76 24.39
C ILE A 96 -13.93 7.22 24.77
N SER A 97 -13.94 8.08 23.75
CA SER A 97 -13.98 9.54 23.94
C SER A 97 -15.37 10.10 24.16
N LYS A 98 -16.41 9.43 23.63
CA LYS A 98 -17.80 9.87 23.80
C LYS A 98 -18.34 9.60 25.21
N ALA A 99 -19.10 10.53 25.76
CA ALA A 99 -19.71 10.41 27.08
C ALA A 99 -20.74 9.27 27.20
N ASP A 100 -21.38 8.90 26.09
CA ASP A 100 -22.31 7.76 26.02
C ASP A 100 -21.63 6.42 25.77
N GLY A 101 -20.29 6.43 25.69
CA GLY A 101 -19.46 5.25 25.48
C GLY A 101 -19.50 4.67 24.04
N GLU A 102 -20.13 5.35 23.09
CA GLU A 102 -20.19 4.87 21.70
C GLU A 102 -18.82 4.94 21.02
N VAL A 103 -18.38 3.80 20.47
CA VAL A 103 -17.11 3.69 19.74
C VAL A 103 -17.18 4.46 18.41
N THR A 104 -16.19 5.29 18.17
CA THR A 104 -16.06 6.11 16.97
C THR A 104 -14.79 5.77 16.20
N THR A 105 -14.71 6.21 14.93
CA THR A 105 -13.47 6.13 14.13
C THR A 105 -12.28 6.79 14.83
N LEU A 106 -12.53 7.87 15.61
CA LEU A 106 -11.47 8.55 16.36
C LEU A 106 -10.83 7.62 17.40
N ASP A 107 -11.65 6.82 18.09
CA ASP A 107 -11.16 5.88 19.11
C ASP A 107 -10.36 4.75 18.48
N VAL A 108 -10.79 4.28 17.29
CA VAL A 108 -10.05 3.30 16.50
C VAL A 108 -8.69 3.86 16.08
N ASN A 109 -8.65 5.08 15.55
CA ASN A 109 -7.41 5.73 15.14
C ASN A 109 -6.45 5.91 16.32
N LYS A 110 -6.95 6.35 17.49
CA LYS A 110 -6.12 6.46 18.71
C LYS A 110 -5.55 5.11 19.17
N ALA A 111 -6.34 4.06 19.09
CA ALA A 111 -5.86 2.71 19.43
C ALA A 111 -4.80 2.22 18.42
N GLN A 112 -4.93 2.60 17.14
CA GLN A 112 -3.91 2.32 16.12
C GLN A 112 -2.63 3.12 16.35
N GLU A 113 -2.75 4.41 16.68
CA GLU A 113 -1.61 5.28 17.02
C GLU A 113 -0.84 4.75 18.24
N ASP A 114 -1.55 4.37 19.32
CA ASP A 114 -0.94 3.72 20.50
C ASP A 114 -0.23 2.41 20.13
N ALA A 115 -0.81 1.60 19.23
CA ALA A 115 -0.16 0.39 18.74
C ALA A 115 1.09 0.69 17.90
N GLU A 116 1.09 1.76 17.10
CA GLU A 116 2.23 2.19 16.29
C GLU A 116 3.37 2.71 17.17
N GLU A 117 3.07 3.49 18.23
CA GLU A 117 4.05 4.00 19.19
C GLU A 117 4.81 2.87 19.92
N ASN A 118 4.16 1.71 20.08
CA ASN A 118 4.78 0.52 20.69
C ASN A 118 5.76 -0.21 19.75
N LEU A 119 5.91 0.22 18.48
CA LEU A 119 6.84 -0.35 17.53
C LEU A 119 8.21 0.35 17.57
N ASN A 120 9.26 -0.42 17.29
CA ASN A 120 10.57 0.16 17.01
C ASN A 120 10.66 0.52 15.50
N LEU A 121 10.37 1.77 15.18
CA LEU A 121 10.35 2.29 13.81
C LEU A 121 11.66 2.96 13.38
N ASN A 122 12.79 2.69 14.03
CA ASN A 122 14.09 3.26 13.64
C ASN A 122 14.37 2.97 12.15
N ASN A 123 14.53 4.06 11.35
CA ASN A 123 14.71 4.01 9.90
C ASN A 123 13.62 3.24 9.11
N LYS A 124 12.45 3.07 9.70
CA LYS A 124 11.30 2.42 9.06
C LYS A 124 10.12 3.37 8.98
N LYS A 125 9.31 3.22 7.95
CA LYS A 125 8.02 3.87 7.77
C LYS A 125 6.94 2.80 7.73
N VAL A 126 5.84 3.02 8.45
CA VAL A 126 4.62 2.25 8.28
C VAL A 126 3.97 2.66 6.96
N ILE A 127 3.73 1.69 6.09
CA ILE A 127 3.10 1.91 4.78
C ILE A 127 1.69 1.34 4.70
N GLN A 128 1.34 0.44 5.62
CA GLN A 128 -0.01 -0.08 5.76
C GLN A 128 -0.23 -0.64 7.17
N ILE A 129 -1.45 -0.47 7.68
CA ILE A 129 -1.92 -1.06 8.94
C ILE A 129 -3.06 -2.02 8.60
N SER A 130 -2.98 -3.24 9.13
CA SER A 130 -4.02 -4.26 8.95
C SER A 130 -4.50 -4.73 10.32
N PRO A 131 -5.67 -4.29 10.79
CA PRO A 131 -6.26 -4.79 12.02
C PRO A 131 -6.51 -6.30 11.94
N LEU A 132 -6.12 -7.03 12.99
CA LEU A 132 -6.36 -8.47 13.13
C LEU A 132 -7.57 -8.76 14.02
N SER A 133 -7.68 -8.06 15.14
CA SER A 133 -8.79 -8.20 16.08
C SER A 133 -8.98 -6.95 16.93
N PHE A 134 -10.18 -6.78 17.40
CA PHE A 134 -10.56 -5.75 18.37
C PHE A 134 -11.11 -6.39 19.64
N ARG A 135 -10.88 -5.72 20.76
CA ARG A 135 -11.51 -6.03 22.05
C ARG A 135 -12.14 -4.78 22.63
N LEU A 136 -13.34 -4.92 23.16
CA LEU A 136 -14.05 -3.86 23.88
C LEU A 136 -14.29 -4.32 25.33
N ASP A 137 -13.73 -3.59 26.27
CA ASP A 137 -13.75 -3.96 27.70
C ASP A 137 -13.28 -5.40 27.96
N GLY A 138 -12.19 -5.81 27.25
CA GLY A 138 -11.58 -7.14 27.35
C GLY A 138 -12.31 -8.26 26.59
N LYS A 139 -13.46 -8.00 25.97
CA LYS A 139 -14.21 -8.97 25.16
C LYS A 139 -13.91 -8.81 23.69
N GLU A 140 -13.66 -9.90 22.98
CA GLU A 140 -13.43 -9.88 21.55
C GLU A 140 -14.68 -9.42 20.79
N VAL A 141 -14.48 -8.52 19.84
CA VAL A 141 -15.53 -7.99 18.97
C VAL A 141 -15.58 -8.80 17.68
N LEU A 142 -16.69 -9.46 17.46
CA LEU A 142 -16.98 -10.16 16.22
C LEU A 142 -17.90 -9.29 15.37
N GLY A 143 -17.38 -8.72 14.30
CA GLY A 143 -18.16 -7.90 13.37
C GLY A 143 -17.84 -6.39 13.46
N ARG A 144 -18.87 -5.58 13.23
CA ARG A 144 -18.73 -4.14 13.12
C ARG A 144 -18.55 -3.48 14.49
N LEU A 145 -17.51 -2.70 14.63
CA LEU A 145 -17.12 -2.03 15.87
C LEU A 145 -17.91 -0.73 16.12
N GLU A 146 -18.18 0.03 15.05
CA GLU A 146 -18.86 1.32 15.14
C GLU A 146 -20.30 1.16 15.66
N GLY A 147 -20.66 2.00 16.62
CA GLY A 147 -21.96 1.97 17.31
C GLY A 147 -22.02 1.04 18.51
N MET A 148 -21.00 0.22 18.78
CA MET A 148 -20.87 -0.50 20.03
C MET A 148 -20.57 0.45 21.18
N ARG A 149 -20.87 0.05 22.42
CA ARG A 149 -20.63 0.87 23.60
C ARG A 149 -19.70 0.17 24.57
N GLY A 150 -18.74 0.91 25.09
CA GLY A 150 -17.76 0.45 26.05
C GLY A 150 -16.92 1.59 26.62
N THR A 151 -15.93 1.23 27.41
CA THR A 151 -15.01 2.18 28.06
C THR A 151 -13.63 2.14 27.43
N LYS A 152 -13.11 0.95 27.11
CA LYS A 152 -11.77 0.74 26.58
C LYS A 152 -11.81 -0.11 25.31
N LEU A 153 -11.25 0.45 24.24
CA LEU A 153 -11.00 -0.26 22.99
C LEU A 153 -9.54 -0.74 22.97
N GLU A 154 -9.33 -2.00 22.60
CA GLU A 154 -8.01 -2.58 22.36
C GLU A 154 -7.95 -3.11 20.93
N ILE A 155 -6.81 -2.91 20.26
CA ILE A 155 -6.54 -3.40 18.91
C ILE A 155 -5.30 -4.29 18.91
N LYS A 156 -5.35 -5.35 18.12
CA LYS A 156 -4.18 -6.07 17.64
C LYS A 156 -4.08 -5.87 16.14
N ALA A 157 -2.93 -5.42 15.64
CA ALA A 157 -2.74 -5.14 14.21
C ALA A 157 -1.38 -5.60 13.70
N VAL A 158 -1.31 -5.84 12.40
CA VAL A 158 -0.05 -5.97 11.64
C VAL A 158 0.25 -4.63 11.02
N PHE A 159 1.45 -4.15 11.28
CA PHE A 159 2.03 -2.95 10.67
C PHE A 159 3.02 -3.38 9.59
N ILE A 160 2.73 -3.03 8.34
CA ILE A 160 3.65 -3.29 7.25
C ILE A 160 4.61 -2.12 7.16
N THR A 161 5.89 -2.41 7.42
CA THR A 161 6.96 -1.43 7.50
C THR A 161 7.94 -1.58 6.33
N TYR A 162 8.56 -0.49 5.95
CA TYR A 162 9.57 -0.43 4.90
C TYR A 162 10.70 0.52 5.30
N SER A 163 11.93 0.28 4.82
CA SER A 163 13.06 1.19 5.06
C SER A 163 12.81 2.56 4.43
N ILE A 164 12.93 3.64 5.21
CA ILE A 164 12.74 5.02 4.74
C ILE A 164 13.66 5.31 3.57
N GLN A 165 14.97 5.08 3.71
CA GLN A 165 15.95 5.38 2.68
C GLN A 165 15.63 4.66 1.35
N HIS A 166 15.33 3.35 1.40
CA HIS A 166 15.04 2.59 0.18
C HIS A 166 13.75 3.03 -0.48
N LEU A 167 12.77 3.47 0.32
CA LEU A 167 11.53 4.01 -0.19
C LEU A 167 11.77 5.34 -0.91
N GLU A 168 12.49 6.25 -0.28
CA GLU A 168 12.83 7.56 -0.83
C GLU A 168 13.62 7.43 -2.14
N ASP A 169 14.64 6.57 -2.18
CA ASP A 169 15.43 6.30 -3.38
C ASP A 169 14.57 5.79 -4.54
N LEU A 170 13.63 4.86 -4.25
CA LEU A 170 12.71 4.33 -5.25
C LEU A 170 11.74 5.40 -5.75
N LEU A 171 11.12 6.16 -4.84
CA LEU A 171 10.16 7.20 -5.20
C LEU A 171 10.81 8.34 -5.98
N ALA A 172 12.04 8.75 -5.60
CA ALA A 172 12.82 9.73 -6.35
C ALA A 172 13.11 9.23 -7.79
N THR A 173 13.49 7.95 -7.94
CA THR A 173 13.76 7.36 -9.24
C THR A 173 12.50 7.32 -10.14
N ILE A 174 11.32 7.06 -9.55
CA ILE A 174 10.02 7.09 -10.26
C ILE A 174 9.67 8.53 -10.66
N ALA A 175 9.88 9.49 -9.77
CA ALA A 175 9.68 10.91 -10.08
C ALA A 175 10.60 11.39 -11.21
N ASP A 176 11.87 10.99 -11.21
CA ASP A 176 12.83 11.27 -12.30
C ASP A 176 12.41 10.60 -13.63
N ALA A 177 11.62 9.52 -13.55
CA ALA A 177 11.01 8.92 -14.72
C ALA A 177 9.80 9.73 -15.26
N GLY A 178 9.36 10.78 -14.56
CA GLY A 178 8.28 11.66 -14.94
C GLY A 178 6.90 11.19 -14.45
N VAL A 179 6.84 10.33 -13.44
CA VAL A 179 5.60 9.80 -12.87
C VAL A 179 5.48 10.20 -11.40
N GLU A 180 4.38 10.85 -11.05
CA GLU A 180 4.01 11.18 -9.69
C GLU A 180 3.44 9.94 -8.97
N THR A 181 3.87 9.68 -7.75
CA THR A 181 3.32 8.60 -6.92
C THR A 181 2.03 9.08 -6.24
N ILE A 182 0.93 8.38 -6.51
CA ILE A 182 -0.37 8.63 -5.84
C ILE A 182 -0.34 8.06 -4.43
N ASP A 183 0.06 6.79 -4.32
CA ASP A 183 0.14 6.05 -3.06
C ASP A 183 1.05 4.84 -3.22
N ILE A 184 1.43 4.25 -2.08
CA ILE A 184 2.36 3.13 -1.99
C ILE A 184 1.60 1.91 -1.48
N ILE A 185 1.74 0.78 -2.17
CA ILE A 185 1.04 -0.45 -1.83
C ILE A 185 2.08 -1.57 -1.63
N PRO A 186 2.04 -2.30 -0.50
CA PRO A 186 2.88 -3.49 -0.35
C PRO A 186 2.56 -4.52 -1.44
N ALA A 187 3.50 -4.82 -2.32
CA ALA A 187 3.30 -5.70 -3.46
C ALA A 187 2.76 -7.11 -3.08
N PRO A 188 3.22 -7.75 -1.97
CA PRO A 188 2.65 -9.03 -1.54
C PRO A 188 1.17 -8.92 -1.12
N VAL A 189 0.75 -7.79 -0.52
CA VAL A 189 -0.65 -7.57 -0.12
C VAL A 189 -1.52 -7.39 -1.36
N ALA A 190 -1.08 -6.57 -2.31
CA ALA A 190 -1.77 -6.39 -3.58
C ALA A 190 -1.92 -7.72 -4.34
N ALA A 191 -0.87 -8.53 -4.39
CA ALA A 191 -0.91 -9.85 -5.00
C ALA A 191 -1.88 -10.79 -4.27
N GLY A 192 -1.89 -10.77 -2.93
CA GLY A 192 -2.79 -11.56 -2.09
C GLY A 192 -4.26 -11.27 -2.39
N HIS A 193 -4.64 -10.02 -2.54
CA HIS A 193 -6.02 -9.63 -2.87
C HIS A 193 -6.55 -10.22 -4.20
N ILE A 194 -5.66 -10.55 -5.14
CA ILE A 194 -6.05 -11.09 -6.44
C ILE A 194 -5.87 -12.61 -6.48
N ALA A 195 -4.83 -13.12 -5.84
CA ALA A 195 -4.44 -14.53 -5.93
C ALA A 195 -5.14 -15.43 -4.90
N LEU A 196 -5.57 -14.87 -3.76
CA LEU A 196 -6.21 -15.63 -2.69
C LEU A 196 -7.74 -15.54 -2.80
N SER A 197 -8.41 -16.66 -2.58
CA SER A 197 -9.86 -16.69 -2.43
C SER A 197 -10.25 -16.33 -0.98
N GLU A 198 -11.51 -15.91 -0.76
CA GLU A 198 -12.04 -15.58 0.57
C GLU A 198 -11.91 -16.72 1.61
N LYS A 199 -11.60 -17.93 1.15
CA LYS A 199 -11.43 -19.12 2.01
C LYS A 199 -9.96 -19.43 2.35
N GLN A 200 -9.03 -18.65 1.83
CA GLN A 200 -7.58 -18.79 2.06
C GLN A 200 -7.03 -17.62 2.88
#